data_ce03102b037cf5704eadec4d8f66270e
#
_entry.id   ce03102b037cf5704eadec4d8f66270e
#
_cell.length_a   1.000
_cell.length_b   1.000
_cell.length_c   1.000
_cell.angle_alpha   90.00
_cell.angle_beta   90.00
_cell.angle_gamma   90.00
#
_symmetry.space_group_name_H-M   'P 1'
#
loop_
_entity.id
_entity.type
_entity.pdbx_description
1 polymer ?
#
loop_
_entity_poly.entity_id
_entity_poly.type
_entity_poly.pdbx_seq_one_letter_code
_entity_poly.pdbx_strand_id
1 'polypeptide(L)'
;MYRATSSLTALFFVSGLGAGETSFASEATSSVATETRVLSPIETSQGRNLLRQLAIALAAGGEALSQFRGPTIKTEAGENFFSPAMPGMDCSVNGIANYVSCYGLAIGNKEEAGRRFISLIHELQAVLPSDRWRGMETEPGIDAIRSYTYEDQNSDAHIDIDLITIMEREGDPTYRVAIFGWPATEPRF
;
A
#
# COMPACT_ATOMS: atom_id res chain seq x y z
N MET A 1 -31.76 -39.92 -3.24
CA MET A 1 -31.46 -41.35 -3.52
C MET A 1 -30.04 -41.45 -4.00
N TYR A 2 -29.31 -42.45 -3.49
CA TYR A 2 -27.92 -42.90 -3.70
C TYR A 2 -26.94 -42.26 -2.71
N ARG A 3 -26.65 -42.89 -1.56
CA ARG A 3 -25.77 -44.02 -1.14
C ARG A 3 -24.32 -43.74 -1.54
N ALA A 4 -23.41 -43.43 -0.60
CA ALA A 4 -22.73 -44.25 0.45
C ALA A 4 -21.80 -45.34 -0.12
N THR A 5 -20.54 -45.30 0.26
CA THR A 5 -19.63 -46.43 0.63
C THR A 5 -18.28 -45.83 0.96
N SER A 6 -17.78 -45.88 2.15
CA SER A 6 -17.12 -46.98 2.91
C SER A 6 -15.62 -47.06 2.69
N SER A 7 -14.89 -46.72 3.73
CA SER A 7 -13.83 -47.46 4.46
C SER A 7 -12.67 -48.09 3.69
N LEU A 8 -11.47 -47.80 4.16
CA LEU A 8 -10.54 -48.88 4.57
C LEU A 8 -9.42 -48.34 5.50
N THR A 9 -9.44 -48.92 6.70
CA THR A 9 -8.46 -48.85 7.76
C THR A 9 -7.24 -49.73 7.39
N ALA A 10 -6.01 -49.29 7.60
CA ALA A 10 -4.85 -50.16 7.67
C ALA A 10 -3.98 -49.78 8.88
N LEU A 11 -4.11 -50.54 9.94
CA LEU A 11 -3.15 -50.61 11.03
C LEU A 11 -1.89 -51.38 10.58
N PHE A 12 -0.72 -50.83 10.81
CA PHE A 12 0.50 -51.57 10.91
C PHE A 12 1.20 -51.28 12.23
N PHE A 13 1.16 -52.28 13.12
CA PHE A 13 2.04 -52.43 14.27
C PHE A 13 3.38 -52.97 13.79
N VAL A 14 4.48 -52.32 14.14
CA VAL A 14 5.79 -52.95 14.18
C VAL A 14 6.48 -52.52 15.47
N SER A 15 6.59 -53.50 16.37
CA SER A 15 7.40 -53.42 17.57
C SER A 15 8.87 -53.70 17.20
N GLY A 16 9.77 -52.82 17.60
CA GLY A 16 11.21 -53.03 17.50
C GLY A 16 11.90 -52.39 18.69
N LEU A 17 12.25 -53.20 19.69
CA LEU A 17 13.17 -52.85 20.75
C LEU A 17 14.58 -52.65 20.18
N GLY A 18 15.21 -51.52 20.48
CA GLY A 18 16.63 -51.29 20.20
C GLY A 18 17.14 -50.18 21.11
N ALA A 19 17.72 -50.53 22.22
CA ALA A 19 18.46 -49.62 23.08
C ALA A 19 19.74 -49.16 22.37
N GLY A 20 19.93 -47.87 22.25
CA GLY A 20 21.14 -47.24 21.76
C GLY A 20 21.13 -45.75 22.12
N GLU A 21 21.76 -45.46 23.26
CA GLU A 21 22.06 -44.08 23.63
C GLU A 21 23.06 -43.50 22.66
N THR A 22 22.61 -42.62 21.78
CA THR A 22 23.49 -41.67 21.10
C THR A 22 22.91 -40.28 21.29
N SER A 23 23.62 -39.52 22.13
CA SER A 23 23.44 -38.09 22.33
C SER A 23 23.63 -37.38 20.99
N PHE A 24 22.53 -37.05 20.30
CA PHE A 24 22.55 -36.10 19.19
C PHE A 24 22.31 -34.74 19.77
N ALA A 25 23.39 -33.95 19.82
CA ALA A 25 23.27 -32.50 19.94
C ALA A 25 22.41 -32.01 18.79
N SER A 26 21.17 -31.63 19.12
CA SER A 26 20.28 -30.92 18.18
C SER A 26 20.85 -29.52 17.99
N GLU A 27 21.66 -29.33 16.95
CA GLU A 27 21.92 -28.01 16.41
C GLU A 27 20.59 -27.48 15.92
N ALA A 28 19.97 -26.64 16.77
CA ALA A 28 18.89 -25.79 16.38
C ALA A 28 19.43 -24.80 15.35
N THR A 29 19.32 -25.16 14.07
CA THR A 29 19.49 -24.24 12.95
C THR A 29 18.37 -23.24 13.07
N SER A 30 18.66 -22.12 13.75
CA SER A 30 17.81 -20.95 13.76
C SER A 30 17.78 -20.45 12.33
N SER A 31 16.77 -20.89 11.56
CA SER A 31 16.41 -20.29 10.29
C SER A 31 15.94 -18.87 10.58
N VAL A 32 16.85 -17.92 10.55
CA VAL A 32 16.51 -16.50 10.51
C VAL A 32 15.81 -16.29 9.17
N ALA A 33 14.49 -16.39 9.18
CA ALA A 33 13.69 -15.92 8.08
C ALA A 33 14.02 -14.43 7.91
N THR A 34 14.81 -14.13 6.88
CA THR A 34 15.07 -12.76 6.48
C THR A 34 13.73 -12.22 5.96
N GLU A 35 12.97 -11.62 6.86
CA GLU A 35 11.75 -10.90 6.51
C GLU A 35 12.16 -9.80 5.53
N THR A 36 11.83 -9.99 4.26
CA THR A 36 12.13 -9.01 3.22
C THR A 36 11.27 -7.79 3.52
N ARG A 37 11.83 -6.84 4.27
CA ARG A 37 11.17 -5.58 4.58
C ARG A 37 10.91 -4.84 3.26
N VAL A 38 9.65 -4.78 2.86
CA VAL A 38 9.24 -3.95 1.74
C VAL A 38 9.36 -2.49 2.19
N LEU A 39 10.32 -1.79 1.60
CA LEU A 39 10.57 -0.37 1.90
C LEU A 39 9.35 0.45 1.49
N SER A 40 8.98 1.43 2.31
CA SER A 40 7.97 2.42 1.93
C SER A 40 8.52 3.30 0.79
N PRO A 41 7.66 3.93 -0.03
CA PRO A 41 8.10 4.78 -1.14
C PRO A 41 9.13 5.83 -0.71
N ILE A 42 9.08 6.26 0.54
CA ILE A 42 9.81 7.39 1.06
C ILE A 42 11.13 6.97 1.73
N GLU A 43 11.27 5.70 2.10
CA GLU A 43 12.56 5.15 2.57
C GLU A 43 13.62 5.16 1.46
N THR A 44 13.21 5.31 0.19
CA THR A 44 14.13 5.40 -0.94
C THR A 44 14.27 6.84 -1.44
N SER A 45 15.47 7.21 -1.89
CA SER A 45 15.70 8.51 -2.53
C SER A 45 14.86 8.68 -3.80
N GLN A 46 14.63 7.59 -4.53
CA GLN A 46 13.78 7.55 -5.72
C GLN A 46 12.33 7.88 -5.37
N GLY A 47 11.76 7.22 -4.36
CA GLY A 47 10.37 7.45 -3.95
C GLY A 47 10.15 8.87 -3.45
N ARG A 48 11.06 9.43 -2.65
CA ARG A 48 10.99 10.84 -2.23
C ARG A 48 11.02 11.82 -3.39
N ASN A 49 11.87 11.55 -4.38
CA ASN A 49 11.94 12.39 -5.58
C ASN A 49 10.64 12.31 -6.40
N LEU A 50 10.08 11.11 -6.57
CA LEU A 50 8.81 10.90 -7.29
C LEU A 50 7.65 11.61 -6.60
N LEU A 51 7.54 11.54 -5.28
CA LEU A 51 6.49 12.24 -4.53
C LEU A 51 6.61 13.76 -4.66
N ARG A 52 7.83 14.29 -4.63
CA ARG A 52 8.06 15.72 -4.89
C ARG A 52 7.65 16.13 -6.30
N GLN A 53 8.03 15.34 -7.31
CA GLN A 53 7.65 15.60 -8.69
C GLN A 53 6.14 15.49 -8.88
N LEU A 54 5.49 14.50 -8.23
CA LEU A 54 4.04 14.36 -8.25
C LEU A 54 3.36 15.60 -7.65
N ALA A 55 3.80 16.07 -6.48
CA ALA A 55 3.24 17.27 -5.87
C ALA A 55 3.37 18.53 -6.77
N ILE A 56 4.51 18.68 -7.45
CA ILE A 56 4.72 19.75 -8.43
C ILE A 56 3.73 19.62 -9.60
N ALA A 57 3.54 18.41 -10.12
CA ALA A 57 2.62 18.16 -11.23
C ALA A 57 1.16 18.38 -10.84
N LEU A 58 0.75 17.93 -9.64
CA LEU A 58 -0.59 18.18 -9.10
C LEU A 58 -0.88 19.69 -9.02
N ALA A 59 0.06 20.44 -8.47
CA ALA A 59 -0.05 21.89 -8.35
C ALA A 59 0.01 22.63 -9.69
N ALA A 60 0.52 22.02 -10.75
CA ALA A 60 0.53 22.55 -12.11
C ALA A 60 -0.72 22.20 -12.93
N GLY A 61 -1.56 21.28 -12.43
CA GLY A 61 -2.81 20.87 -13.04
C GLY A 61 -2.77 19.52 -13.74
N GLY A 62 -3.93 19.01 -14.14
CA GLY A 62 -4.12 17.66 -14.64
C GLY A 62 -3.31 17.29 -15.89
N GLU A 63 -2.99 18.25 -16.75
CA GLU A 63 -2.16 18.03 -17.94
C GLU A 63 -0.74 17.62 -17.55
N ALA A 64 -0.18 18.19 -16.48
CA ALA A 64 1.14 17.84 -15.97
C ALA A 64 1.24 16.39 -15.45
N LEU A 65 0.12 15.75 -15.10
CA LEU A 65 0.10 14.33 -14.74
C LEU A 65 0.37 13.39 -15.92
N SER A 66 0.27 13.87 -17.15
CA SER A 66 0.55 13.06 -18.35
C SER A 66 1.95 12.45 -18.34
N GLN A 67 2.94 13.12 -17.72
CA GLN A 67 4.31 12.62 -17.59
C GLN A 67 4.43 11.35 -16.74
N PHE A 68 3.43 11.05 -15.89
CA PHE A 68 3.38 9.84 -15.06
C PHE A 68 2.54 8.72 -15.65
N ARG A 69 1.96 8.91 -16.84
CA ARG A 69 1.17 7.88 -17.50
C ARG A 69 2.09 6.86 -18.16
N GLY A 70 2.04 5.64 -17.68
CA GLY A 70 2.66 4.46 -18.29
C GLY A 70 1.68 3.70 -19.21
N PRO A 71 1.87 2.38 -19.38
CA PRO A 71 0.97 1.54 -20.17
C PRO A 71 -0.47 1.59 -19.68
N THR A 72 -1.43 1.50 -20.60
CA THR A 72 -2.86 1.51 -20.26
C THR A 72 -3.27 0.23 -19.55
N ILE A 73 -3.98 0.38 -18.42
CA ILE A 73 -4.60 -0.73 -17.66
C ILE A 73 -6.02 -0.98 -18.16
N LYS A 74 -6.83 0.09 -18.22
CA LYS A 74 -8.23 0.05 -18.65
C LYS A 74 -8.51 1.20 -19.60
N THR A 75 -8.84 0.87 -20.84
CA THR A 75 -9.10 1.87 -21.88
C THR A 75 -10.38 2.67 -21.63
N GLU A 76 -11.46 2.03 -21.17
CA GLU A 76 -12.75 2.69 -20.91
C GLU A 76 -12.69 3.69 -19.75
N ALA A 77 -11.85 3.41 -18.74
CA ALA A 77 -11.64 4.30 -17.60
C ALA A 77 -10.51 5.31 -17.83
N GLY A 78 -9.78 5.23 -18.94
CA GLY A 78 -8.59 6.06 -19.18
C GLY A 78 -7.49 5.85 -18.14
N GLU A 79 -7.45 4.67 -17.51
CA GLU A 79 -6.53 4.36 -16.41
C GLU A 79 -5.20 3.83 -16.97
N ASN A 80 -4.10 4.39 -16.51
CA ASN A 80 -2.74 4.01 -16.87
C ASN A 80 -1.92 3.65 -15.63
N PHE A 81 -0.97 2.72 -15.76
CA PHE A 81 0.04 2.52 -14.74
C PHE A 81 0.81 3.81 -14.47
N PHE A 82 1.18 4.02 -13.22
CA PHE A 82 2.07 5.12 -12.86
C PHE A 82 3.50 4.79 -13.30
N SER A 83 4.16 5.71 -13.99
CA SER A 83 5.51 5.51 -14.51
C SER A 83 6.37 6.74 -14.22
N PRO A 84 7.59 6.57 -13.69
CA PRO A 84 8.17 5.31 -13.21
C PRO A 84 7.45 4.76 -11.98
N ALA A 85 7.53 3.44 -11.73
CA ALA A 85 6.85 2.79 -10.61
C ALA A 85 7.21 3.41 -9.25
N MET A 86 6.20 3.64 -8.41
CA MET A 86 6.39 4.12 -7.04
C MET A 86 6.85 2.95 -6.16
N PRO A 87 8.02 3.05 -5.49
CA PRO A 87 8.50 1.96 -4.63
C PRO A 87 7.49 1.59 -3.54
N GLY A 88 7.18 0.30 -3.40
CA GLY A 88 6.30 -0.23 -2.36
C GLY A 88 4.81 0.12 -2.49
N MET A 89 4.39 0.69 -3.61
CA MET A 89 2.99 1.01 -3.88
C MET A 89 2.59 0.64 -5.31
N ASP A 90 1.36 0.19 -5.46
CA ASP A 90 0.70 0.04 -6.75
C ASP A 90 -0.03 1.34 -7.08
N CYS A 91 0.46 2.03 -8.10
CA CYS A 91 -0.08 3.33 -8.48
C CYS A 91 -0.68 3.32 -9.88
N SER A 92 -1.74 4.10 -10.06
CA SER A 92 -2.34 4.40 -11.36
C SER A 92 -2.64 5.88 -11.53
N VAL A 93 -2.73 6.31 -12.79
CA VAL A 93 -3.18 7.64 -13.20
C VAL A 93 -4.47 7.49 -13.96
N ASN A 94 -5.55 8.09 -13.43
CA ASN A 94 -6.83 8.16 -14.13
C ASN A 94 -6.84 9.38 -15.04
N GLY A 95 -6.86 9.15 -16.35
CA GLY A 95 -6.80 10.22 -17.35
C GLY A 95 -8.12 10.92 -17.60
N ILE A 96 -9.26 10.32 -17.24
CA ILE A 96 -10.60 10.92 -17.38
C ILE A 96 -10.89 11.78 -16.18
N ALA A 97 -10.72 11.23 -14.97
CA ALA A 97 -10.99 11.97 -13.72
C ALA A 97 -9.78 12.78 -13.23
N ASN A 98 -8.66 12.73 -13.96
CA ASN A 98 -7.44 13.49 -13.66
C ASN A 98 -6.98 13.37 -12.20
N TYR A 99 -6.78 12.15 -11.70
CA TYR A 99 -6.22 11.94 -10.37
C TYR A 99 -5.22 10.78 -10.36
N VAL A 100 -4.39 10.73 -9.36
CA VAL A 100 -3.46 9.62 -9.08
C VAL A 100 -3.97 8.85 -7.89
N SER A 101 -3.94 7.52 -7.95
CA SER A 101 -4.18 6.64 -6.82
C SER A 101 -3.01 5.68 -6.61
N CYS A 102 -2.57 5.55 -5.37
CA CYS A 102 -1.50 4.64 -4.98
C CYS A 102 -1.93 3.84 -3.76
N TYR A 103 -1.78 2.52 -3.82
CA TYR A 103 -2.15 1.62 -2.74
C TYR A 103 -0.91 0.88 -2.23
N GLY A 104 -0.65 0.97 -0.94
CA GLY A 104 0.36 0.16 -0.27
C GLY A 104 -0.06 -1.32 -0.17
N LEU A 105 0.87 -2.16 0.27
CA LEU A 105 0.58 -3.57 0.52
C LEU A 105 -0.48 -3.75 1.61
N ALA A 106 -1.27 -4.82 1.49
CA ALA A 106 -2.23 -5.21 2.52
C ALA A 106 -1.51 -5.61 3.82
N ILE A 107 -2.03 -5.17 4.95
CA ILE A 107 -1.50 -5.38 6.30
C ILE A 107 -2.61 -6.01 7.14
N GLY A 108 -2.36 -7.18 7.71
CA GLY A 108 -3.34 -7.89 8.56
C GLY A 108 -3.51 -7.28 9.97
N ASN A 109 -2.61 -6.39 10.38
CA ASN A 109 -2.62 -5.80 11.71
C ASN A 109 -2.94 -4.31 11.66
N LYS A 110 -4.04 -3.90 12.33
CA LYS A 110 -4.52 -2.51 12.36
C LYS A 110 -3.52 -1.53 12.97
N GLU A 111 -2.82 -1.94 14.03
CA GLU A 111 -1.85 -1.05 14.69
C GLU A 111 -0.62 -0.81 13.81
N GLU A 112 -0.15 -1.84 13.12
CA GLU A 112 0.95 -1.69 12.16
C GLU A 112 0.54 -0.80 10.99
N ALA A 113 -0.65 -0.99 10.44
CA ALA A 113 -1.20 -0.14 9.41
C ALA A 113 -1.31 1.32 9.87
N GLY A 114 -1.74 1.55 11.12
CA GLY A 114 -1.77 2.87 11.75
C GLY A 114 -0.38 3.50 11.89
N ARG A 115 0.64 2.72 12.26
CA ARG A 115 2.03 3.21 12.31
C ARG A 115 2.53 3.61 10.92
N ARG A 116 2.23 2.82 9.89
CA ARG A 116 2.62 3.15 8.50
C ARG A 116 1.91 4.39 8.00
N PHE A 117 0.63 4.57 8.31
CA PHE A 117 -0.12 5.78 8.01
C PHE A 117 0.56 7.03 8.60
N ILE A 118 0.90 7.01 9.89
CA ILE A 118 1.58 8.12 10.56
C ILE A 118 2.97 8.36 9.98
N SER A 119 3.73 7.28 9.72
CA SER A 119 5.06 7.39 9.10
C SER A 119 4.97 8.10 7.75
N LEU A 120 4.03 7.71 6.90
CA LEU A 120 3.83 8.30 5.57
C LEU A 120 3.48 9.80 5.65
N ILE A 121 2.65 10.20 6.62
CA ILE A 121 2.34 11.62 6.86
C ILE A 121 3.62 12.41 7.17
N HIS A 122 4.41 11.97 8.14
CA HIS A 122 5.63 12.67 8.53
C HIS A 122 6.65 12.74 7.38
N GLU A 123 6.73 11.69 6.61
CA GLU A 123 7.65 11.60 5.50
C GLU A 123 7.22 12.49 4.33
N LEU A 124 5.92 12.56 4.01
CA LEU A 124 5.39 13.53 3.06
C LEU A 124 5.61 14.97 3.53
N GLN A 125 5.42 15.24 4.81
CA GLN A 125 5.71 16.53 5.40
C GLN A 125 7.19 16.95 5.21
N ALA A 126 8.12 15.99 5.27
CA ALA A 126 9.54 16.26 5.05
C ALA A 126 9.91 16.49 3.57
N VAL A 127 9.06 16.05 2.64
CA VAL A 127 9.28 16.13 1.19
C VAL A 127 8.58 17.34 0.57
N LEU A 128 7.39 17.67 1.06
CA LEU A 128 6.56 18.77 0.56
C LEU A 128 7.07 20.11 1.10
N PRO A 129 7.20 21.16 0.27
CA PRO A 129 7.54 22.51 0.73
C PRO A 129 6.48 23.04 1.70
N SER A 130 6.88 23.36 2.93
CA SER A 130 5.97 23.78 4.01
C SER A 130 5.37 25.18 3.81
N ASP A 131 5.97 25.99 2.97
CA ASP A 131 5.49 27.31 2.55
C ASP A 131 4.40 27.20 1.47
N ARG A 132 4.22 26.04 0.91
CA ARG A 132 3.24 25.78 -0.15
C ARG A 132 2.17 24.75 0.25
N TRP A 133 2.56 23.68 0.94
CA TRP A 133 1.64 22.58 1.28
C TRP A 133 1.33 22.56 2.77
N ARG A 134 0.04 22.63 3.08
CA ARG A 134 -0.46 22.57 4.45
C ARG A 134 -1.16 21.25 4.71
N GLY A 135 -0.67 20.50 5.72
CA GLY A 135 -1.28 19.24 6.12
C GLY A 135 -2.28 19.41 7.26
N MET A 136 -3.37 18.65 7.22
CA MET A 136 -4.39 18.60 8.27
C MET A 136 -5.07 17.24 8.32
N GLU A 137 -5.52 16.83 9.51
CA GLU A 137 -6.40 15.67 9.65
C GLU A 137 -7.80 16.04 9.15
N THR A 138 -8.41 15.15 8.38
CA THR A 138 -9.73 15.37 7.76
C THR A 138 -10.70 14.26 8.15
N GLU A 139 -11.99 14.47 7.94
CA GLU A 139 -13.00 13.42 8.15
C GLU A 139 -12.76 12.27 7.16
N PRO A 140 -12.75 11.01 7.66
CA PRO A 140 -12.54 9.86 6.79
C PRO A 140 -13.67 9.70 5.77
N GLY A 141 -13.32 9.36 4.52
CA GLY A 141 -14.27 8.92 3.50
C GLY A 141 -14.91 7.56 3.83
N ILE A 142 -15.76 7.06 2.93
CA ILE A 142 -16.63 5.89 3.16
C ILE A 142 -15.85 4.63 3.58
N ASP A 143 -14.70 4.38 2.97
CA ASP A 143 -13.88 3.17 3.24
C ASP A 143 -12.65 3.46 4.10
N ALA A 144 -12.45 4.72 4.49
CA ALA A 144 -11.31 5.14 5.29
C ALA A 144 -11.62 5.07 6.79
N ILE A 145 -10.63 4.68 7.59
CA ILE A 145 -10.68 4.73 9.06
C ILE A 145 -10.10 6.06 9.55
N ARG A 146 -9.12 6.58 8.83
CA ARG A 146 -8.44 7.86 9.09
C ARG A 146 -8.05 8.47 7.77
N SER A 147 -8.11 9.78 7.71
CA SER A 147 -7.69 10.58 6.56
C SER A 147 -6.83 11.76 6.99
N TYR A 148 -5.87 12.10 6.15
CA TYR A 148 -5.00 13.26 6.31
C TYR A 148 -4.77 13.88 4.95
N THR A 149 -5.03 15.18 4.82
CA THR A 149 -4.94 15.90 3.55
C THR A 149 -3.82 16.93 3.58
N TYR A 150 -3.03 16.99 2.52
CA TYR A 150 -2.15 18.11 2.21
C TYR A 150 -2.78 18.97 1.12
N GLU A 151 -3.04 20.23 1.40
CA GLU A 151 -3.57 21.21 0.44
C GLU A 151 -2.47 22.12 -0.08
N ASP A 152 -2.46 22.38 -1.39
CA ASP A 152 -1.65 23.44 -1.98
C ASP A 152 -2.26 24.80 -1.65
N GLN A 153 -1.48 25.70 -1.04
CA GLN A 153 -1.95 27.02 -0.64
C GLN A 153 -2.24 27.95 -1.83
N ASN A 154 -1.71 27.62 -3.01
CA ASN A 154 -1.80 28.45 -4.21
C ASN A 154 -2.79 27.92 -5.25
N SER A 155 -3.39 26.75 -5.00
CA SER A 155 -4.37 26.13 -5.90
C SER A 155 -5.36 25.27 -5.11
N ASP A 156 -6.25 24.57 -5.79
CA ASP A 156 -7.14 23.57 -5.23
C ASP A 156 -6.56 22.14 -5.28
N ALA A 157 -5.29 22.00 -5.67
CA ALA A 157 -4.61 20.71 -5.64
C ALA A 157 -4.47 20.19 -4.22
N HIS A 158 -4.67 18.88 -4.04
CA HIS A 158 -4.50 18.24 -2.75
C HIS A 158 -3.98 16.80 -2.88
N ILE A 159 -3.42 16.31 -1.79
CA ILE A 159 -2.95 14.93 -1.63
C ILE A 159 -3.61 14.38 -0.38
N ASP A 160 -4.46 13.36 -0.55
CA ASP A 160 -5.08 12.63 0.54
C ASP A 160 -4.26 11.39 0.87
N ILE A 161 -4.09 11.13 2.16
CA ILE A 161 -3.54 9.90 2.70
C ILE A 161 -4.64 9.24 3.50
N ASP A 162 -5.04 8.04 3.10
CA ASP A 162 -6.09 7.30 3.74
C ASP A 162 -5.57 6.00 4.35
N LEU A 163 -6.01 5.69 5.56
CA LEU A 163 -5.96 4.36 6.13
C LEU A 163 -7.29 3.67 5.85
N ILE A 164 -7.31 2.76 4.89
CA ILE A 164 -8.52 2.07 4.43
C ILE A 164 -8.62 0.65 4.99
N THR A 165 -9.86 0.19 5.20
CA THR A 165 -10.17 -1.21 5.55
C THR A 165 -10.67 -1.95 4.32
N ILE A 166 -10.11 -3.12 4.07
CA ILE A 166 -10.57 -4.03 3.02
C ILE A 166 -11.23 -5.21 3.72
N MET A 167 -12.54 -5.34 3.52
CA MET A 167 -13.31 -6.49 3.99
C MET A 167 -13.28 -7.57 2.90
N GLU A 168 -12.60 -8.66 3.17
CA GLU A 168 -12.69 -9.85 2.32
C GLU A 168 -13.97 -10.63 2.65
N ARG A 169 -14.52 -11.36 1.67
CA ARG A 169 -15.80 -12.08 1.87
C ARG A 169 -15.74 -13.14 2.96
N GLU A 170 -14.56 -13.72 3.17
CA GLU A 170 -14.29 -14.74 4.20
C GLU A 170 -12.88 -14.46 4.74
N GLY A 171 -12.79 -13.89 5.95
CA GLY A 171 -11.51 -13.63 6.59
C GLY A 171 -11.51 -12.42 7.52
N ASP A 172 -10.38 -12.22 8.17
CA ASP A 172 -10.13 -11.03 8.98
C ASP A 172 -9.92 -9.81 8.06
N PRO A 173 -10.31 -8.61 8.51
CA PRO A 173 -10.12 -7.40 7.75
C PRO A 173 -8.63 -7.15 7.50
N THR A 174 -8.27 -6.74 6.29
CA THR A 174 -6.95 -6.23 5.98
C THR A 174 -7.00 -4.70 5.83
N TYR A 175 -5.84 -4.07 6.00
CA TYR A 175 -5.70 -2.61 6.00
C TYR A 175 -4.71 -2.20 4.94
N ARG A 176 -4.92 -1.05 4.31
CA ARG A 176 -3.94 -0.44 3.40
C ARG A 176 -3.80 1.04 3.70
N VAL A 177 -2.61 1.55 3.46
CA VAL A 177 -2.41 3.00 3.35
C VAL A 177 -2.47 3.36 1.88
N ALA A 178 -3.33 4.32 1.53
CA ALA A 178 -3.49 4.82 0.18
C ALA A 178 -3.08 6.29 0.09
N ILE A 179 -2.63 6.70 -1.10
CA ILE A 179 -2.37 8.10 -1.46
C ILE A 179 -3.25 8.41 -2.66
N PHE A 180 -4.01 9.49 -2.58
CA PHE A 180 -4.75 10.04 -3.71
C PHE A 180 -4.23 11.45 -4.00
N GLY A 181 -3.93 11.73 -5.25
CA GLY A 181 -3.45 13.03 -5.69
C GLY A 181 -4.42 13.66 -6.66
N TRP A 182 -4.96 14.82 -6.30
CA TRP A 182 -5.91 15.60 -7.10
C TRP A 182 -5.22 16.83 -7.64
N PRO A 183 -5.16 17.00 -8.96
CA PRO A 183 -4.50 18.15 -9.57
C PRO A 183 -5.33 19.43 -9.44
N ALA A 184 -4.65 20.56 -9.51
CA ALA A 184 -5.28 21.85 -9.60
C ALA A 184 -6.22 21.91 -10.80
N THR A 185 -7.43 22.40 -10.56
CA THR A 185 -8.40 22.76 -11.60
C THR A 185 -8.41 24.27 -11.81
N GLU A 186 -8.19 25.05 -10.74
CA GLU A 186 -8.13 26.50 -10.77
C GLU A 186 -7.00 27.02 -9.86
N PRO A 187 -6.27 28.08 -10.28
CA PRO A 187 -5.34 28.77 -9.40
C PRO A 187 -6.10 29.55 -8.33
N ARG A 188 -5.69 29.49 -7.08
CA ARG A 188 -6.15 30.38 -6.01
C ARG A 188 -5.34 31.68 -6.08
N PHE A 189 -6.00 32.79 -6.38
CA PHE A 189 -5.43 34.14 -6.39
C PHE A 189 -5.59 34.83 -5.04
#